data_727c9d3774a368d4df5b03e3d8ecb19e
#
_entry.id   727c9d3774a368d4df5b03e3d8ecb19e
#
_cell.length_a   1.000
_cell.length_b   1.000
_cell.length_c   1.000
_cell.angle_alpha   90.00
_cell.angle_beta   90.00
_cell.angle_gamma   90.00
#
_symmetry.space_group_name_H-M   'P 1'
#
loop_
_entity.id
_entity.type
_entity.pdbx_description
1 polymer ?
#
loop_
_entity_poly.entity_id
_entity_poly.type
_entity_poly.pdbx_seq_one_letter_code
_entity_poly.pdbx_strand_id
1 'polypeptide(L)'
;MTGVLARGPVRPPGPTPRPPAAIDGTHLPAACLATIDAIEHGRRRDRRRGLLVAGALLLVIVAGGMLSLALGAVALPLDEVVAGLLGLDGAGGAQFIVQGVRLPRLALALVVGAALGLAGALLQSVVRNPLASPDIVGVTGGASAAAVLALGTGLVGTAVTGAALVGALVATALVLLASGRGVSGARFVVIGIAVAFLANGIVGYALTRATLTQAESAYFWLVGSVGSPSWEKVAIVGGALAVCGLVLVAARRPLAAQALDDGSARALGARPVITRVGAMVVSSILAAAAVSVAGPIAFVAFAAGPIARGLRGRGPALGTAALVGAAVIVVADLVAQHLVPGAFQPPVGLITGAAGSVVLLVLLVRGGRGGSAGRTARGAATAARPAVPAVPAVPAVPGEDPRP
;
A
#
# COMPACT_ATOMS: atom_id res chain seq x y z
N MET A 1 51.29 -22.56 -68.82
CA MET A 1 51.71 -21.12 -68.64
C MET A 1 51.12 -20.67 -67.30
N THR A 2 51.98 -20.63 -66.33
CA THR A 2 51.73 -20.38 -64.93
C THR A 2 51.66 -18.87 -64.62
N GLY A 3 50.52 -18.33 -64.24
CA GLY A 3 50.34 -16.93 -63.80
C GLY A 3 50.48 -16.82 -62.29
N VAL A 4 51.62 -16.27 -61.84
CA VAL A 4 51.88 -15.96 -60.42
C VAL A 4 51.15 -14.68 -60.05
N LEU A 5 50.16 -14.78 -59.19
CA LEU A 5 49.51 -13.62 -58.57
C LEU A 5 50.39 -13.07 -57.45
N ALA A 6 50.95 -11.86 -57.68
CA ALA A 6 51.74 -11.11 -56.70
C ALA A 6 50.85 -10.72 -55.50
N ARG A 7 51.12 -11.21 -54.28
CA ARG A 7 50.53 -10.75 -53.01
C ARG A 7 51.10 -9.37 -52.69
N GLY A 8 50.24 -8.37 -52.64
CA GLY A 8 50.57 -7.04 -52.13
C GLY A 8 51.03 -7.06 -50.66
N PRO A 9 51.77 -6.06 -50.17
CA PRO A 9 52.35 -6.03 -48.84
C PRO A 9 51.25 -5.96 -47.77
N VAL A 10 51.35 -6.91 -46.86
CA VAL A 10 50.49 -6.94 -45.64
C VAL A 10 50.82 -5.74 -44.77
N ARG A 11 49.87 -4.82 -44.56
CA ARG A 11 50.03 -3.72 -43.62
C ARG A 11 50.25 -4.29 -42.20
N PRO A 12 51.24 -3.78 -41.44
CA PRO A 12 51.46 -4.20 -40.06
C PRO A 12 50.23 -3.86 -39.21
N PRO A 13 49.85 -4.70 -38.23
CA PRO A 13 48.74 -4.44 -37.31
C PRO A 13 49.01 -3.12 -36.59
N GLY A 14 48.01 -2.24 -36.59
CA GLY A 14 48.03 -0.99 -35.82
C GLY A 14 48.29 -1.24 -34.34
N PRO A 15 48.79 -0.24 -33.60
CA PRO A 15 49.08 -0.41 -32.16
C PRO A 15 47.85 -0.90 -31.44
N THR A 16 47.98 -2.02 -30.71
CA THR A 16 46.95 -2.55 -29.86
C THR A 16 46.52 -1.45 -28.89
N PRO A 17 45.18 -1.22 -28.70
CA PRO A 17 44.71 -0.26 -27.71
C PRO A 17 45.29 -0.65 -26.34
N ARG A 18 45.98 0.30 -25.71
CA ARG A 18 46.49 0.10 -24.34
C ARG A 18 45.29 -0.32 -23.45
N PRO A 19 45.45 -1.39 -22.64
CA PRO A 19 44.45 -1.72 -21.65
C PRO A 19 44.20 -0.48 -20.77
N PRO A 20 42.96 -0.21 -20.39
CA PRO A 20 42.67 0.89 -19.47
C PRO A 20 43.57 0.75 -18.25
N ALA A 21 44.23 1.85 -17.86
CA ALA A 21 45.12 1.87 -16.69
C ALA A 21 44.39 1.22 -15.52
N ALA A 22 45.06 0.25 -14.88
CA ALA A 22 44.51 -0.39 -13.69
C ALA A 22 44.06 0.73 -12.73
N ILE A 23 42.79 0.73 -12.35
CA ILE A 23 42.26 1.65 -11.37
C ILE A 23 42.99 1.29 -10.09
N ASP A 24 43.98 2.08 -9.72
CA ASP A 24 44.68 1.97 -8.45
C ASP A 24 43.65 2.21 -7.36
N GLY A 25 43.24 1.16 -6.65
CA GLY A 25 42.11 1.15 -5.73
C GLY A 25 42.33 2.01 -4.45
N THR A 26 43.42 2.78 -4.42
CA THR A 26 43.80 3.58 -3.24
C THR A 26 43.31 5.02 -3.27
N HIS A 27 42.90 5.57 -4.45
CA HIS A 27 42.43 6.97 -4.53
C HIS A 27 41.20 7.11 -5.39
N LEU A 28 40.01 7.06 -4.74
CA LEU A 28 38.76 7.47 -5.41
C LEU A 28 38.89 8.96 -5.79
N PRO A 29 38.50 9.36 -7.04
CA PRO A 29 38.49 10.78 -7.42
C PRO A 29 37.66 11.60 -6.41
N ALA A 30 38.09 12.82 -6.10
CA ALA A 30 37.42 13.71 -5.15
C ALA A 30 35.91 13.88 -5.47
N ALA A 31 35.54 13.86 -6.75
CA ALA A 31 34.13 13.87 -7.18
C ALA A 31 33.33 12.63 -6.73
N CYS A 32 33.97 11.44 -6.66
CA CYS A 32 33.31 10.23 -6.16
C CYS A 32 33.11 10.30 -4.65
N LEU A 33 34.10 10.79 -3.91
CA LEU A 33 34.01 10.99 -2.46
C LEU A 33 32.90 12.00 -2.13
N ALA A 34 32.84 13.15 -2.81
CA ALA A 34 31.80 14.14 -2.65
C ALA A 34 30.39 13.56 -2.95
N THR A 35 30.29 12.66 -3.94
CA THR A 35 29.03 12.00 -4.27
C THR A 35 28.63 11.01 -3.18
N ILE A 36 29.57 10.25 -2.62
CA ILE A 36 29.33 9.33 -1.50
C ILE A 36 28.84 10.10 -0.29
N ASP A 37 29.52 11.20 0.09
CA ASP A 37 29.15 12.06 1.20
C ASP A 37 27.76 12.68 1.01
N ALA A 38 27.43 13.14 -0.19
CA ALA A 38 26.10 13.66 -0.53
C ALA A 38 25.01 12.59 -0.36
N ILE A 39 25.28 11.34 -0.76
CA ILE A 39 24.37 10.21 -0.59
C ILE A 39 24.18 9.87 0.89
N GLU A 40 25.27 9.85 1.67
CA GLU A 40 25.18 9.57 3.12
C GLU A 40 24.41 10.65 3.87
N HIS A 41 24.70 11.93 3.60
CA HIS A 41 23.96 13.05 4.18
C HIS A 41 22.48 13.02 3.80
N GLY A 42 22.16 12.69 2.55
CA GLY A 42 20.79 12.45 2.10
C GLY A 42 20.09 11.34 2.89
N ARG A 43 20.76 10.19 3.08
CA ARG A 43 20.23 9.05 3.85
C ARG A 43 20.00 9.39 5.33
N ARG A 44 20.93 10.13 5.97
CA ARG A 44 20.78 10.58 7.37
C ARG A 44 19.59 11.53 7.53
N ARG A 45 19.42 12.47 6.60
CA ARG A 45 18.28 13.40 6.58
C ARG A 45 16.96 12.67 6.41
N ASP A 46 16.89 11.73 5.44
CA ASP A 46 15.68 10.93 5.19
C ASP A 46 15.33 10.04 6.39
N ARG A 47 16.32 9.47 7.07
CA ARG A 47 16.11 8.69 8.31
C ARG A 47 15.59 9.57 9.45
N ARG A 48 16.19 10.76 9.69
CA ARG A 48 15.74 11.72 10.73
C ARG A 48 14.30 12.17 10.45
N ARG A 49 13.99 12.54 9.19
CA ARG A 49 12.62 12.89 8.78
C ARG A 49 11.66 11.73 9.01
N GLY A 50 12.04 10.51 8.67
CA GLY A 50 11.23 9.31 8.91
C GLY A 50 10.94 9.08 10.40
N LEU A 51 11.92 9.28 11.28
CA LEU A 51 11.74 9.15 12.73
C LEU A 51 10.86 10.28 13.30
N LEU A 52 11.02 11.51 12.85
CA LEU A 52 10.18 12.64 13.27
C LEU A 52 8.71 12.42 12.86
N VAL A 53 8.47 11.97 11.61
CA VAL A 53 7.13 11.66 11.14
C VAL A 53 6.51 10.49 11.92
N ALA A 54 7.28 9.44 12.18
CA ALA A 54 6.80 8.31 12.99
C ALA A 54 6.48 8.75 14.42
N GLY A 55 7.33 9.58 15.04
CA GLY A 55 7.10 10.15 16.37
C GLY A 55 5.85 11.03 16.41
N ALA A 56 5.65 11.89 15.41
CA ALA A 56 4.45 12.73 15.32
C ALA A 56 3.17 11.89 15.15
N LEU A 57 3.20 10.85 14.31
CA LEU A 57 2.06 9.95 14.14
C LEU A 57 1.77 9.15 15.41
N LEU A 58 2.81 8.66 16.08
CA LEU A 58 2.66 7.97 17.38
C LEU A 58 2.06 8.92 18.43
N LEU A 59 2.50 10.18 18.46
CA LEU A 59 1.91 11.19 19.37
C LEU A 59 0.42 11.38 19.07
N VAL A 60 0.02 11.50 17.80
CA VAL A 60 -1.39 11.59 17.40
C VAL A 60 -2.16 10.35 17.84
N ILE A 61 -1.60 9.16 17.63
CA ILE A 61 -2.23 7.89 18.03
C ILE A 61 -2.39 7.82 19.55
N VAL A 62 -1.36 8.16 20.32
CA VAL A 62 -1.39 8.13 21.79
C VAL A 62 -2.37 9.18 22.32
N ALA A 63 -2.29 10.41 21.83
CA ALA A 63 -3.20 11.48 22.26
C ALA A 63 -4.66 11.14 21.89
N GLY A 64 -4.92 10.71 20.67
CA GLY A 64 -6.25 10.27 20.23
C GLY A 64 -6.75 9.05 20.99
N GLY A 65 -5.87 8.09 21.30
CA GLY A 65 -6.15 6.92 22.10
C GLY A 65 -6.50 7.28 23.53
N MET A 66 -5.72 8.12 24.19
CA MET A 66 -6.02 8.59 25.55
C MET A 66 -7.34 9.36 25.61
N LEU A 67 -7.59 10.20 24.60
CA LEU A 67 -8.85 10.92 24.48
C LEU A 67 -10.04 9.96 24.27
N SER A 68 -9.87 8.94 23.44
CA SER A 68 -10.89 7.89 23.23
C SER A 68 -11.14 7.05 24.49
N LEU A 69 -10.13 6.84 25.34
CA LEU A 69 -10.28 6.16 26.62
C LEU A 69 -10.90 7.04 27.71
N ALA A 70 -10.69 8.35 27.65
CA ALA A 70 -11.25 9.31 28.62
C ALA A 70 -12.67 9.71 28.30
N LEU A 71 -12.97 9.97 27.02
CA LEU A 71 -14.29 10.40 26.57
C LEU A 71 -15.23 9.22 26.29
N GLY A 72 -16.53 9.43 26.45
CA GLY A 72 -17.58 8.46 26.18
C GLY A 72 -18.86 8.81 26.93
N ALA A 73 -19.82 7.87 26.99
CA ALA A 73 -21.08 8.07 27.73
C ALA A 73 -20.85 8.42 29.22
N VAL A 74 -19.78 7.91 29.81
CA VAL A 74 -19.25 8.30 31.11
C VAL A 74 -17.87 8.90 30.89
N ALA A 75 -17.68 10.18 31.18
CA ALA A 75 -16.36 10.81 31.13
C ALA A 75 -15.51 10.31 32.30
N LEU A 76 -14.33 9.81 32.01
CA LEU A 76 -13.36 9.39 33.03
C LEU A 76 -12.20 10.37 33.06
N PRO A 77 -11.79 10.89 34.23
CA PRO A 77 -10.58 11.67 34.36
C PRO A 77 -9.35 10.81 34.05
N LEU A 78 -8.26 11.45 33.62
CA LEU A 78 -7.08 10.73 33.09
C LEU A 78 -6.41 9.82 34.14
N ASP A 79 -6.45 10.17 35.40
CA ASP A 79 -5.96 9.36 36.52
C ASP A 79 -6.76 8.05 36.64
N GLU A 80 -8.08 8.10 36.54
CA GLU A 80 -8.93 6.91 36.53
C GLU A 80 -8.72 6.06 35.27
N VAL A 81 -8.48 6.68 34.12
CA VAL A 81 -8.13 5.95 32.89
C VAL A 81 -6.83 5.18 33.08
N VAL A 82 -5.80 5.83 33.65
CA VAL A 82 -4.51 5.18 33.92
C VAL A 82 -4.66 4.09 34.97
N ALA A 83 -5.37 4.36 36.06
CA ALA A 83 -5.66 3.37 37.09
C ALA A 83 -6.42 2.15 36.52
N GLY A 84 -7.42 2.41 35.68
CA GLY A 84 -8.18 1.36 34.99
C GLY A 84 -7.36 0.54 34.01
N LEU A 85 -6.43 1.17 33.27
CA LEU A 85 -5.48 0.49 32.38
C LEU A 85 -4.53 -0.44 33.14
N LEU A 86 -4.02 0.02 34.28
CA LEU A 86 -3.06 -0.71 35.09
C LEU A 86 -3.73 -1.71 36.06
N GLY A 87 -5.05 -1.69 36.19
CA GLY A 87 -5.79 -2.56 37.10
C GLY A 87 -5.49 -2.26 38.57
N LEU A 88 -5.30 -0.98 38.92
CA LEU A 88 -5.00 -0.58 40.29
C LEU A 88 -6.20 -0.73 41.20
N ASP A 89 -5.97 -1.02 42.49
CA ASP A 89 -6.99 -1.17 43.50
C ASP A 89 -7.86 0.08 43.60
N GLY A 90 -9.20 -0.10 43.67
CA GLY A 90 -10.16 0.99 43.72
C GLY A 90 -10.72 1.45 42.36
N ALA A 91 -10.13 0.99 41.25
CA ALA A 91 -10.54 1.37 39.87
C ALA A 91 -11.70 0.50 39.32
N GLY A 92 -12.40 -0.31 40.08
CA GLY A 92 -13.32 -1.36 39.64
C GLY A 92 -14.29 -0.97 38.52
N GLY A 93 -15.02 0.14 38.64
CA GLY A 93 -15.91 0.64 37.59
C GLY A 93 -15.13 1.18 36.37
N ALA A 94 -14.08 1.96 36.58
CA ALA A 94 -13.24 2.50 35.53
C ALA A 94 -12.47 1.36 34.83
N GLN A 95 -11.97 0.37 35.57
CA GLN A 95 -11.30 -0.81 34.98
C GLN A 95 -12.23 -1.57 34.02
N PHE A 96 -13.45 -1.83 34.39
CA PHE A 96 -14.43 -2.49 33.51
C PHE A 96 -14.67 -1.69 32.23
N ILE A 97 -14.91 -0.37 32.36
CA ILE A 97 -15.16 0.51 31.21
C ILE A 97 -13.93 0.56 30.30
N VAL A 98 -12.75 0.74 30.88
CA VAL A 98 -11.50 0.89 30.11
C VAL A 98 -11.09 -0.43 29.47
N GLN A 99 -10.91 -1.50 30.24
CA GLN A 99 -10.38 -2.76 29.73
C GLN A 99 -11.43 -3.61 29.01
N GLY A 100 -12.69 -3.55 29.43
CA GLY A 100 -13.78 -4.37 28.88
C GLY A 100 -14.41 -3.77 27.62
N VAL A 101 -14.47 -2.43 27.50
CA VAL A 101 -15.21 -1.77 26.42
C VAL A 101 -14.31 -0.91 25.53
N ARG A 102 -13.56 0.05 26.14
CA ARG A 102 -12.85 1.07 25.35
C ARG A 102 -11.53 0.59 24.76
N LEU A 103 -10.76 -0.17 25.54
CA LEU A 103 -9.45 -0.68 25.08
C LEU A 103 -9.57 -1.65 23.90
N PRO A 104 -10.52 -2.63 23.88
CA PRO A 104 -10.74 -3.47 22.71
C PRO A 104 -11.11 -2.66 21.45
N ARG A 105 -11.92 -1.59 21.60
CA ARG A 105 -12.29 -0.71 20.49
C ARG A 105 -11.09 0.06 19.95
N LEU A 106 -10.31 0.67 20.83
CA LEU A 106 -9.06 1.35 20.44
C LEU A 106 -8.08 0.38 19.78
N ALA A 107 -7.88 -0.79 20.38
CA ALA A 107 -6.98 -1.82 19.81
C ALA A 107 -7.47 -2.26 18.42
N LEU A 108 -8.77 -2.48 18.23
CA LEU A 108 -9.35 -2.82 16.94
C LEU A 108 -9.14 -1.70 15.90
N ALA A 109 -9.38 -0.45 16.29
CA ALA A 109 -9.13 0.72 15.43
C ALA A 109 -7.67 0.80 14.97
N LEU A 110 -6.73 0.56 15.88
CA LEU A 110 -5.29 0.55 15.59
C LEU A 110 -4.89 -0.54 14.61
N VAL A 111 -5.27 -1.79 14.87
CA VAL A 111 -4.85 -2.92 14.01
C VAL A 111 -5.53 -2.90 12.66
N VAL A 112 -6.83 -2.54 12.58
CA VAL A 112 -7.55 -2.38 11.32
C VAL A 112 -6.96 -1.24 10.49
N GLY A 113 -6.70 -0.08 11.11
CA GLY A 113 -6.08 1.05 10.44
C GLY A 113 -4.69 0.75 9.91
N ALA A 114 -3.86 0.10 10.72
CA ALA A 114 -2.52 -0.31 10.33
C ALA A 114 -2.56 -1.32 9.18
N ALA A 115 -3.46 -2.32 9.24
CA ALA A 115 -3.61 -3.33 8.21
C ALA A 115 -4.06 -2.72 6.87
N LEU A 116 -5.09 -1.88 6.87
CA LEU A 116 -5.57 -1.19 5.67
C LEU A 116 -4.52 -0.23 5.10
N GLY A 117 -3.86 0.58 5.94
CA GLY A 117 -2.81 1.49 5.50
C GLY A 117 -1.61 0.77 4.88
N LEU A 118 -1.19 -0.34 5.49
CA LEU A 118 -0.10 -1.19 4.97
C LEU A 118 -0.51 -1.88 3.67
N ALA A 119 -1.73 -2.45 3.61
CA ALA A 119 -2.27 -3.12 2.43
C ALA A 119 -2.33 -2.17 1.22
N GLY A 120 -2.88 -0.98 1.40
CA GLY A 120 -2.97 0.02 0.35
C GLY A 120 -1.61 0.48 -0.16
N ALA A 121 -0.69 0.85 0.75
CA ALA A 121 0.65 1.29 0.38
C ALA A 121 1.45 0.20 -0.35
N LEU A 122 1.31 -1.06 0.07
CA LEU A 122 1.95 -2.19 -0.56
C LEU A 122 1.44 -2.39 -1.99
N LEU A 123 0.12 -2.41 -2.19
CA LEU A 123 -0.49 -2.57 -3.51
C LEU A 123 -0.08 -1.43 -4.45
N GLN A 124 -0.15 -0.17 -3.98
CA GLN A 124 0.27 1.01 -4.74
C GLN A 124 1.73 0.95 -5.19
N SER A 125 2.62 0.44 -4.32
CA SER A 125 4.04 0.32 -4.63
C SER A 125 4.32 -0.70 -5.74
N VAL A 126 3.56 -1.81 -5.75
CA VAL A 126 3.76 -2.94 -6.65
C VAL A 126 3.06 -2.71 -8.00
N VAL A 127 1.86 -2.13 -7.99
CA VAL A 127 1.12 -1.74 -9.21
C VAL A 127 1.71 -0.47 -9.83
N ARG A 128 2.56 0.27 -9.08
CA ARG A 128 3.13 1.58 -9.46
C ARG A 128 2.04 2.61 -9.81
N ASN A 129 0.92 2.52 -9.12
CA ASN A 129 -0.20 3.43 -9.28
C ASN A 129 -0.63 3.93 -7.89
N PRO A 130 -0.52 5.25 -7.60
CA PRO A 130 -0.91 5.79 -6.31
C PRO A 130 -2.42 5.71 -6.03
N LEU A 131 -3.22 5.43 -7.05
CA LEU A 131 -4.68 5.29 -6.94
C LEU A 131 -5.12 3.82 -6.73
N ALA A 132 -4.19 2.86 -6.72
CA ALA A 132 -4.53 1.46 -6.46
C ALA A 132 -4.96 1.27 -5.00
N SER A 133 -6.06 0.53 -4.80
CA SER A 133 -6.57 0.16 -3.48
C SER A 133 -7.01 -1.31 -3.50
N PRO A 134 -6.88 -2.07 -2.40
CA PRO A 134 -7.41 -3.43 -2.29
C PRO A 134 -8.92 -3.52 -2.57
N ASP A 135 -9.65 -2.44 -2.33
CA ASP A 135 -11.09 -2.34 -2.61
C ASP A 135 -11.40 -2.50 -4.11
N ILE A 136 -10.57 -1.89 -4.97
CA ILE A 136 -10.70 -1.97 -6.44
C ILE A 136 -10.38 -3.39 -6.94
N VAL A 137 -9.61 -4.16 -6.18
CA VAL A 137 -9.24 -5.54 -6.52
C VAL A 137 -10.35 -6.56 -6.22
N GLY A 138 -11.48 -6.10 -5.69
CA GLY A 138 -12.62 -6.96 -5.40
C GLY A 138 -12.59 -7.66 -4.03
N VAL A 139 -11.54 -7.46 -3.22
CA VAL A 139 -11.42 -8.03 -1.86
C VAL A 139 -12.61 -7.63 -1.01
N THR A 140 -12.88 -6.33 -0.95
CA THR A 140 -14.00 -5.75 -0.20
C THR A 140 -15.35 -6.20 -0.74
N GLY A 141 -15.51 -6.25 -2.07
CA GLY A 141 -16.74 -6.73 -2.70
C GLY A 141 -17.04 -8.18 -2.34
N GLY A 142 -16.04 -9.07 -2.43
CA GLY A 142 -16.18 -10.47 -2.04
C GLY A 142 -16.53 -10.66 -0.57
N ALA A 143 -15.87 -9.90 0.33
CA ALA A 143 -16.22 -9.87 1.74
C ALA A 143 -17.67 -9.43 1.97
N SER A 144 -18.09 -8.35 1.29
CA SER A 144 -19.44 -7.79 1.38
C SER A 144 -20.51 -8.76 0.91
N ALA A 145 -20.31 -9.38 -0.24
CA ALA A 145 -21.25 -10.37 -0.78
C ALA A 145 -21.44 -11.55 0.18
N ALA A 146 -20.34 -12.11 0.70
CA ALA A 146 -20.39 -13.24 1.61
C ALA A 146 -21.00 -12.86 2.98
N ALA A 147 -20.69 -11.67 3.51
CA ALA A 147 -21.25 -11.19 4.76
C ALA A 147 -22.76 -10.94 4.66
N VAL A 148 -23.23 -10.28 3.58
CA VAL A 148 -24.65 -10.00 3.37
C VAL A 148 -25.44 -11.29 3.16
N LEU A 149 -24.91 -12.28 2.42
CA LEU A 149 -25.50 -13.60 2.30
C LEU A 149 -25.59 -14.30 3.66
N ALA A 150 -24.52 -14.25 4.47
CA ALA A 150 -24.51 -14.85 5.81
C ALA A 150 -25.55 -14.20 6.73
N LEU A 151 -25.66 -12.86 6.73
CA LEU A 151 -26.70 -12.12 7.47
C LEU A 151 -28.11 -12.48 6.99
N GLY A 152 -28.29 -12.66 5.67
CA GLY A 152 -29.57 -13.10 5.07
C GLY A 152 -30.01 -14.49 5.50
N THR A 153 -29.07 -15.38 5.86
CA THR A 153 -29.38 -16.70 6.45
C THR A 153 -29.56 -16.67 7.97
N GLY A 154 -29.47 -15.50 8.60
CA GLY A 154 -29.61 -15.32 10.05
C GLY A 154 -28.32 -15.58 10.84
N LEU A 155 -27.17 -15.74 10.19
CA LEU A 155 -25.89 -15.85 10.88
C LEU A 155 -25.49 -14.50 11.49
N VAL A 156 -24.84 -14.56 12.66
CA VAL A 156 -24.40 -13.37 13.41
C VAL A 156 -22.97 -13.54 13.96
N GLY A 157 -22.35 -12.46 14.38
CA GLY A 157 -21.08 -12.47 15.11
C GLY A 157 -19.92 -13.05 14.28
N THR A 158 -19.20 -14.01 14.85
CA THR A 158 -17.99 -14.60 14.27
C THR A 158 -18.25 -15.38 12.98
N ALA A 159 -19.47 -15.93 12.82
CA ALA A 159 -19.87 -16.61 11.58
C ALA A 159 -19.89 -15.64 10.37
N VAL A 160 -20.40 -14.42 10.56
CA VAL A 160 -20.36 -13.37 9.53
C VAL A 160 -18.92 -12.95 9.24
N THR A 161 -18.08 -12.80 10.27
CA THR A 161 -16.65 -12.51 10.12
C THR A 161 -15.94 -13.61 9.30
N GLY A 162 -16.20 -14.88 9.61
CA GLY A 162 -15.66 -16.01 8.87
C GLY A 162 -16.13 -16.04 7.41
N ALA A 163 -17.42 -15.83 7.17
CA ALA A 163 -17.99 -15.75 5.81
C ALA A 163 -17.35 -14.60 5.01
N ALA A 164 -17.23 -13.41 5.60
CA ALA A 164 -16.60 -12.27 4.96
C ALA A 164 -15.13 -12.52 4.63
N LEU A 165 -14.37 -13.16 5.52
CA LEU A 165 -12.98 -13.53 5.27
C LEU A 165 -12.86 -14.51 4.11
N VAL A 166 -13.68 -15.56 4.09
CA VAL A 166 -13.73 -16.54 2.99
C VAL A 166 -14.10 -15.85 1.67
N GLY A 167 -15.13 -15.00 1.67
CA GLY A 167 -15.56 -14.26 0.48
C GLY A 167 -14.47 -13.34 -0.07
N ALA A 168 -13.74 -12.65 0.79
CA ALA A 168 -12.58 -11.83 0.42
C ALA A 168 -11.46 -12.65 -0.22
N LEU A 169 -11.11 -13.80 0.38
CA LEU A 169 -10.08 -14.69 -0.13
C LEU A 169 -10.47 -15.34 -1.45
N VAL A 170 -11.74 -15.76 -1.60
CA VAL A 170 -12.27 -16.30 -2.85
C VAL A 170 -12.23 -15.26 -3.97
N ALA A 171 -12.68 -14.03 -3.70
CA ALA A 171 -12.60 -12.94 -4.69
C ALA A 171 -11.15 -12.66 -5.09
N THR A 172 -10.22 -12.62 -4.11
CA THR A 172 -8.79 -12.46 -4.38
C THR A 172 -8.24 -13.59 -5.26
N ALA A 173 -8.57 -14.83 -4.93
CA ALA A 173 -8.15 -16.00 -5.70
C ALA A 173 -8.70 -15.96 -7.14
N LEU A 174 -9.96 -15.60 -7.33
CA LEU A 174 -10.57 -15.43 -8.65
C LEU A 174 -9.83 -14.38 -9.49
N VAL A 175 -9.52 -13.21 -8.89
CA VAL A 175 -8.78 -12.15 -9.59
C VAL A 175 -7.36 -12.59 -9.95
N LEU A 176 -6.65 -13.26 -9.05
CA LEU A 176 -5.29 -13.74 -9.31
C LEU A 176 -5.27 -14.83 -10.39
N LEU A 177 -6.18 -15.80 -10.33
CA LEU A 177 -6.30 -16.89 -11.31
C LEU A 177 -6.67 -16.36 -12.70
N ALA A 178 -7.66 -15.45 -12.78
CA ALA A 178 -8.09 -14.84 -14.03
C ALA A 178 -7.01 -13.91 -14.64
N SER A 179 -6.13 -13.34 -13.82
CA SER A 179 -5.01 -12.49 -14.29
C SER A 179 -3.93 -13.29 -15.03
N GLY A 180 -3.80 -14.59 -14.79
CA GLY A 180 -2.87 -15.50 -15.47
C GLY A 180 -1.39 -15.21 -15.18
N ARG A 181 -0.47 -15.84 -15.99
CA ARG A 181 0.99 -15.76 -15.77
C ARG A 181 1.61 -14.40 -16.08
N GLY A 182 0.93 -13.51 -16.79
CA GLY A 182 1.40 -12.16 -17.11
C GLY A 182 0.64 -11.10 -16.31
N VAL A 183 0.79 -11.07 -14.98
CA VAL A 183 0.13 -10.07 -14.12
C VAL A 183 0.65 -8.68 -14.47
N SER A 184 0.07 -8.06 -15.51
CA SER A 184 0.22 -6.63 -15.75
C SER A 184 -0.71 -5.89 -14.78
N GLY A 185 -0.25 -4.78 -14.20
CA GLY A 185 -1.06 -4.02 -13.24
C GLY A 185 -2.44 -3.63 -13.79
N ALA A 186 -2.54 -3.31 -15.09
CA ALA A 186 -3.79 -2.93 -15.75
C ALA A 186 -4.78 -4.12 -15.81
N ARG A 187 -4.34 -5.29 -16.24
CA ARG A 187 -5.22 -6.49 -16.35
C ARG A 187 -5.75 -6.92 -14.99
N PHE A 188 -4.90 -6.89 -13.96
CA PHE A 188 -5.28 -7.19 -12.59
C PHE A 188 -6.38 -6.25 -12.08
N VAL A 189 -6.25 -4.94 -12.34
CA VAL A 189 -7.24 -3.92 -11.94
C VAL A 189 -8.57 -4.13 -12.69
N VAL A 190 -8.54 -4.35 -14.00
CA VAL A 190 -9.77 -4.56 -14.80
C VAL A 190 -10.55 -5.79 -14.33
N ILE A 191 -9.86 -6.91 -14.09
CA ILE A 191 -10.49 -8.14 -13.56
C ILE A 191 -11.04 -7.90 -12.15
N GLY A 192 -10.27 -7.18 -11.30
CA GLY A 192 -10.72 -6.81 -9.96
C GLY A 192 -12.02 -6.01 -9.98
N ILE A 193 -12.11 -5.01 -10.86
CA ILE A 193 -13.32 -4.22 -11.06
C ILE A 193 -14.50 -5.13 -11.50
N ALA A 194 -14.30 -6.05 -12.43
CA ALA A 194 -15.34 -6.97 -12.87
C ALA A 194 -15.85 -7.87 -11.72
N VAL A 195 -14.93 -8.40 -10.90
CA VAL A 195 -15.29 -9.19 -9.70
C VAL A 195 -16.02 -8.32 -8.66
N ALA A 196 -15.61 -7.07 -8.47
CA ALA A 196 -16.30 -6.15 -7.56
C ALA A 196 -17.72 -5.84 -8.02
N PHE A 197 -17.96 -5.63 -9.34
CA PHE A 197 -19.30 -5.44 -9.90
C PHE A 197 -20.18 -6.68 -9.73
N LEU A 198 -19.63 -7.88 -9.97
CA LEU A 198 -20.35 -9.13 -9.73
C LEU A 198 -20.75 -9.26 -8.25
N ALA A 199 -19.82 -8.98 -7.34
CA ALA A 199 -20.08 -9.01 -5.90
C ALA A 199 -21.16 -7.99 -5.49
N ASN A 200 -21.12 -6.77 -6.03
CA ASN A 200 -22.16 -5.76 -5.80
C ASN A 200 -23.53 -6.20 -6.33
N GLY A 201 -23.58 -6.90 -7.47
CA GLY A 201 -24.80 -7.51 -7.98
C GLY A 201 -25.39 -8.55 -7.01
N ILE A 202 -24.52 -9.39 -6.41
CA ILE A 202 -24.92 -10.37 -5.38
C ILE A 202 -25.45 -9.67 -4.15
N VAL A 203 -24.78 -8.60 -3.66
CA VAL A 203 -25.23 -7.79 -2.52
C VAL A 203 -26.61 -7.19 -2.82
N GLY A 204 -26.78 -6.55 -3.99
CA GLY A 204 -28.06 -5.97 -4.40
C GLY A 204 -29.19 -7.01 -4.42
N TYR A 205 -28.94 -8.16 -5.03
CA TYR A 205 -29.91 -9.26 -5.06
C TYR A 205 -30.26 -9.76 -3.65
N ALA A 206 -29.28 -10.00 -2.80
CA ALA A 206 -29.48 -10.46 -1.43
C ALA A 206 -30.35 -9.47 -0.60
N LEU A 207 -30.10 -8.16 -0.75
CA LEU A 207 -30.87 -7.12 -0.08
C LEU A 207 -32.34 -7.06 -0.55
N THR A 208 -32.64 -7.36 -1.83
CA THR A 208 -34.04 -7.42 -2.30
C THR A 208 -34.85 -8.59 -1.72
N ARG A 209 -34.16 -9.61 -1.21
CA ARG A 209 -34.75 -10.80 -0.57
C ARG A 209 -34.74 -10.73 0.96
N ALA A 210 -34.02 -9.76 1.53
CA ALA A 210 -33.83 -9.63 2.97
C ALA A 210 -35.10 -9.08 3.66
N THR A 211 -35.34 -9.50 4.89
CA THR A 211 -36.28 -8.83 5.78
C THR A 211 -35.73 -7.45 6.16
N LEU A 212 -36.59 -6.55 6.69
CA LEU A 212 -36.16 -5.21 7.08
C LEU A 212 -34.99 -5.26 8.08
N THR A 213 -35.07 -6.08 9.10
CA THR A 213 -34.02 -6.23 10.14
C THR A 213 -32.70 -6.76 9.55
N GLN A 214 -32.78 -7.73 8.62
CA GLN A 214 -31.60 -8.23 7.92
C GLN A 214 -30.97 -7.17 7.02
N ALA A 215 -31.79 -6.39 6.30
CA ALA A 215 -31.33 -5.31 5.45
C ALA A 215 -30.64 -4.21 6.28
N GLU A 216 -31.23 -3.79 7.41
CA GLU A 216 -30.59 -2.84 8.34
C GLU A 216 -29.24 -3.34 8.83
N SER A 217 -29.15 -4.59 9.29
CA SER A 217 -27.90 -5.20 9.73
C SER A 217 -26.87 -5.26 8.62
N ALA A 218 -27.28 -5.59 7.39
CA ALA A 218 -26.42 -5.61 6.22
C ALA A 218 -25.91 -4.20 5.84
N TYR A 219 -26.78 -3.19 5.86
CA TYR A 219 -26.36 -1.80 5.61
C TYR A 219 -25.36 -1.31 6.66
N PHE A 220 -25.59 -1.57 7.95
CA PHE A 220 -24.63 -1.24 8.99
C PHE A 220 -23.27 -1.90 8.76
N TRP A 221 -23.29 -3.18 8.37
CA TRP A 221 -22.05 -3.90 8.06
C TRP A 221 -21.34 -3.33 6.83
N LEU A 222 -22.08 -2.99 5.76
CA LEU A 222 -21.55 -2.47 4.50
C LEU A 222 -20.93 -1.08 4.62
N VAL A 223 -21.27 -0.30 5.62
CA VAL A 223 -20.65 1.02 5.86
C VAL A 223 -19.30 0.89 6.58
N GLY A 224 -19.11 -0.18 7.33
CA GLY A 224 -17.89 -0.45 8.09
C GLY A 224 -17.79 0.32 9.41
N SER A 225 -17.52 -0.41 10.48
CA SER A 225 -17.44 0.14 11.84
C SER A 225 -16.49 -0.65 12.73
N VAL A 226 -15.86 0.01 13.69
CA VAL A 226 -15.14 -0.60 14.82
C VAL A 226 -15.99 -0.64 16.10
N GLY A 227 -17.30 -0.35 15.98
CA GLY A 227 -18.23 -0.20 17.10
C GLY A 227 -18.62 -1.49 17.83
N SER A 228 -18.32 -2.67 17.27
CA SER A 228 -18.54 -3.98 17.92
C SER A 228 -17.20 -4.67 18.20
N PRO A 229 -16.39 -4.14 19.12
CA PRO A 229 -15.03 -4.64 19.37
C PRO A 229 -15.07 -5.95 20.17
N SER A 230 -14.10 -6.83 19.90
CA SER A 230 -13.77 -7.97 20.75
C SER A 230 -12.28 -8.28 20.63
N TRP A 231 -11.69 -8.86 21.66
CA TRP A 231 -10.29 -9.29 21.63
C TRP A 231 -10.03 -10.35 20.56
N GLU A 232 -11.02 -11.18 20.24
CA GLU A 232 -10.95 -12.15 19.13
C GLU A 232 -10.75 -11.45 17.79
N LYS A 233 -11.52 -10.40 17.50
CA LYS A 233 -11.37 -9.58 16.29
C LYS A 233 -10.02 -8.89 16.23
N VAL A 234 -9.55 -8.36 17.37
CA VAL A 234 -8.18 -7.78 17.47
C VAL A 234 -7.12 -8.82 17.19
N ALA A 235 -7.27 -10.05 17.71
CA ALA A 235 -6.33 -11.14 17.47
C ALA A 235 -6.30 -11.58 16.01
N ILE A 236 -7.44 -11.65 15.32
CA ILE A 236 -7.52 -11.98 13.88
C ILE A 236 -6.70 -10.98 13.05
N VAL A 237 -6.97 -9.69 13.19
CA VAL A 237 -6.28 -8.66 12.40
C VAL A 237 -4.84 -8.47 12.86
N GLY A 238 -4.60 -8.48 14.17
CA GLY A 238 -3.26 -8.38 14.75
C GLY A 238 -2.36 -9.53 14.35
N GLY A 239 -2.88 -10.76 14.33
CA GLY A 239 -2.18 -11.95 13.84
C GLY A 239 -1.85 -11.85 12.36
N ALA A 240 -2.83 -11.45 11.53
CA ALA A 240 -2.59 -11.21 10.10
C ALA A 240 -1.52 -10.12 9.88
N LEU A 241 -1.59 -9.02 10.65
CA LEU A 241 -0.63 -7.93 10.57
C LEU A 241 0.79 -8.39 10.99
N ALA A 242 0.91 -9.18 12.05
CA ALA A 242 2.18 -9.72 12.52
C ALA A 242 2.81 -10.69 11.49
N VAL A 243 2.04 -11.65 10.99
CA VAL A 243 2.52 -12.63 9.99
C VAL A 243 2.90 -11.92 8.69
N CYS A 244 2.01 -11.08 8.15
CA CYS A 244 2.28 -10.34 6.93
C CYS A 244 3.45 -9.35 7.12
N GLY A 245 3.53 -8.70 8.28
CA GLY A 245 4.65 -7.82 8.63
C GLY A 245 5.99 -8.56 8.63
N LEU A 246 6.06 -9.75 9.21
CA LEU A 246 7.25 -10.60 9.19
C LEU A 246 7.64 -10.99 7.74
N VAL A 247 6.67 -11.40 6.93
CA VAL A 247 6.89 -11.70 5.49
C VAL A 247 7.43 -10.48 4.75
N LEU A 248 6.89 -9.28 5.00
CA LEU A 248 7.35 -8.05 4.36
C LEU A 248 8.77 -7.64 4.81
N VAL A 249 9.12 -7.87 6.08
CA VAL A 249 10.50 -7.67 6.59
C VAL A 249 11.46 -8.64 5.92
N ALA A 250 11.09 -9.91 5.77
CA ALA A 250 11.90 -10.90 5.05
C ALA A 250 12.04 -10.53 3.56
N ALA A 251 10.96 -10.05 2.93
CA ALA A 251 10.91 -9.64 1.52
C ALA A 251 11.42 -8.21 1.25
N ARG A 252 12.01 -7.51 2.22
CA ARG A 252 12.44 -6.10 2.08
C ARG A 252 13.38 -5.84 0.90
N ARG A 253 14.30 -6.78 0.62
CA ARG A 253 15.26 -6.65 -0.50
C ARG A 253 14.57 -6.76 -1.86
N PRO A 254 13.81 -7.84 -2.17
CA PRO A 254 13.09 -7.95 -3.42
C PRO A 254 12.02 -6.84 -3.59
N LEU A 255 11.37 -6.39 -2.52
CA LEU A 255 10.45 -5.24 -2.57
C LEU A 255 11.17 -3.93 -2.93
N ALA A 256 12.37 -3.69 -2.40
CA ALA A 256 13.16 -2.52 -2.76
C ALA A 256 13.57 -2.55 -4.25
N ALA A 257 13.88 -3.73 -4.79
CA ALA A 257 14.20 -3.90 -6.21
C ALA A 257 13.00 -3.60 -7.14
N GLN A 258 11.76 -3.65 -6.66
CA GLN A 258 10.56 -3.25 -7.42
C GLN A 258 10.53 -1.75 -7.77
N ALA A 259 11.34 -0.91 -7.09
CA ALA A 259 11.49 0.50 -7.47
C ALA A 259 12.24 0.69 -8.80
N LEU A 260 13.01 -0.31 -9.22
CA LEU A 260 13.72 -0.36 -10.50
C LEU A 260 12.79 -0.89 -11.60
N ASP A 261 13.23 -0.73 -12.86
CA ASP A 261 12.58 -1.44 -13.97
C ASP A 261 12.81 -2.96 -13.89
N ASP A 262 11.96 -3.75 -14.54
CA ASP A 262 11.98 -5.20 -14.42
C ASP A 262 13.29 -5.82 -14.96
N GLY A 263 13.97 -5.15 -15.94
CA GLY A 263 15.27 -5.57 -16.47
C GLY A 263 16.39 -5.43 -15.45
N SER A 264 16.53 -4.24 -14.88
CA SER A 264 17.52 -3.92 -13.85
C SER A 264 17.27 -4.76 -12.57
N ALA A 265 16.02 -4.99 -12.18
CA ALA A 265 15.69 -5.84 -11.05
C ALA A 265 16.15 -7.29 -11.29
N ARG A 266 15.96 -7.85 -12.49
CA ARG A 266 16.44 -9.20 -12.84
C ARG A 266 17.97 -9.28 -12.86
N ALA A 267 18.64 -8.27 -13.37
CA ALA A 267 20.11 -8.20 -13.36
C ALA A 267 20.68 -8.24 -11.95
N LEU A 268 19.95 -7.73 -10.95
CA LEU A 268 20.28 -7.82 -9.52
C LEU A 268 19.81 -9.14 -8.86
N GLY A 269 19.36 -10.14 -9.64
CA GLY A 269 18.90 -11.44 -9.14
C GLY A 269 17.50 -11.43 -8.54
N ALA A 270 16.75 -10.34 -8.62
CA ALA A 270 15.36 -10.31 -8.15
C ALA A 270 14.42 -11.01 -9.14
N ARG A 271 13.29 -11.51 -8.61
CA ARG A 271 12.20 -12.13 -9.38
C ARG A 271 10.98 -11.21 -9.37
N PRO A 272 10.90 -10.18 -10.23
CA PRO A 272 9.91 -9.11 -10.11
C PRO A 272 8.46 -9.61 -10.16
N VAL A 273 8.16 -10.61 -10.97
CA VAL A 273 6.80 -11.18 -11.07
C VAL A 273 6.39 -11.86 -9.76
N ILE A 274 7.26 -12.71 -9.20
CA ILE A 274 6.98 -13.43 -7.94
C ILE A 274 6.81 -12.44 -6.79
N THR A 275 7.69 -11.45 -6.71
CA THR A 275 7.61 -10.39 -5.68
C THR A 275 6.31 -9.59 -5.81
N ARG A 276 5.89 -9.28 -7.05
CA ARG A 276 4.65 -8.55 -7.33
C ARG A 276 3.42 -9.34 -6.90
N VAL A 277 3.33 -10.60 -7.32
CA VAL A 277 2.21 -11.48 -6.94
C VAL A 277 2.18 -11.70 -5.43
N GLY A 278 3.32 -12.00 -4.80
CA GLY A 278 3.41 -12.16 -3.35
C GLY A 278 2.96 -10.92 -2.58
N ALA A 279 3.36 -9.72 -3.03
CA ALA A 279 2.93 -8.47 -2.43
C ALA A 279 1.42 -8.22 -2.61
N MET A 280 0.83 -8.57 -3.76
CA MET A 280 -0.62 -8.50 -3.98
C MET A 280 -1.36 -9.44 -3.04
N VAL A 281 -0.89 -10.68 -2.87
CA VAL A 281 -1.46 -11.66 -1.92
C VAL A 281 -1.41 -11.13 -0.49
N VAL A 282 -0.25 -10.63 -0.04
CA VAL A 282 -0.08 -10.05 1.31
C VAL A 282 -1.02 -8.86 1.52
N SER A 283 -1.11 -7.95 0.53
CA SER A 283 -2.04 -6.82 0.57
C SER A 283 -3.48 -7.28 0.71
N SER A 284 -3.89 -8.29 -0.06
CA SER A 284 -5.25 -8.84 -0.03
C SER A 284 -5.57 -9.54 1.29
N ILE A 285 -4.62 -10.28 1.88
CA ILE A 285 -4.80 -10.93 3.19
C ILE A 285 -5.00 -9.89 4.29
N LEU A 286 -4.19 -8.83 4.30
CA LEU A 286 -4.32 -7.73 5.27
C LEU A 286 -5.68 -7.03 5.13
N ALA A 287 -6.10 -6.72 3.90
CA ALA A 287 -7.39 -6.11 3.64
C ALA A 287 -8.55 -7.05 4.00
N ALA A 288 -8.46 -8.33 3.64
CA ALA A 288 -9.47 -9.35 3.97
C ALA A 288 -9.65 -9.49 5.48
N ALA A 289 -8.56 -9.58 6.25
CA ALA A 289 -8.61 -9.64 7.70
C ALA A 289 -9.25 -8.38 8.32
N ALA A 290 -8.87 -7.19 7.83
CA ALA A 290 -9.43 -5.93 8.33
C ALA A 290 -10.93 -5.80 8.01
N VAL A 291 -11.32 -6.08 6.75
CA VAL A 291 -12.70 -5.94 6.28
C VAL A 291 -13.61 -7.00 6.91
N SER A 292 -13.12 -8.23 7.15
CA SER A 292 -13.94 -9.29 7.76
C SER A 292 -14.43 -8.96 9.17
N VAL A 293 -13.66 -8.17 9.94
CA VAL A 293 -14.01 -7.82 11.33
C VAL A 293 -14.68 -6.46 11.47
N ALA A 294 -14.34 -5.51 10.62
CA ALA A 294 -14.79 -4.11 10.69
C ALA A 294 -15.76 -3.72 9.57
N GLY A 295 -16.01 -4.61 8.61
CA GLY A 295 -16.67 -4.23 7.36
C GLY A 295 -15.79 -3.35 6.46
N PRO A 296 -16.29 -2.94 5.30
CA PRO A 296 -15.56 -2.09 4.37
C PRO A 296 -15.40 -0.67 4.89
N ILE A 297 -14.19 -0.29 5.30
CA ILE A 297 -13.86 1.09 5.70
C ILE A 297 -13.23 1.79 4.50
N ALA A 298 -13.99 2.69 3.89
CA ALA A 298 -13.59 3.38 2.67
C ALA A 298 -12.38 4.30 2.89
N PHE A 299 -11.60 4.52 1.83
CA PHE A 299 -10.51 5.49 1.68
C PHE A 299 -9.26 5.30 2.53
N VAL A 300 -9.27 4.58 3.63
CA VAL A 300 -8.08 4.43 4.50
C VAL A 300 -6.93 3.78 3.74
N ALA A 301 -7.18 2.65 3.09
CA ALA A 301 -6.19 1.96 2.27
C ALA A 301 -5.71 2.80 1.07
N PHE A 302 -6.61 3.60 0.51
CA PHE A 302 -6.31 4.50 -0.60
C PHE A 302 -5.42 5.69 -0.17
N ALA A 303 -5.77 6.36 0.92
CA ALA A 303 -5.15 7.63 1.34
C ALA A 303 -3.83 7.44 2.10
N ALA A 304 -3.69 6.37 2.90
CA ALA A 304 -2.54 6.18 3.79
C ALA A 304 -1.20 6.14 3.04
N GLY A 305 -1.13 5.49 1.88
CA GLY A 305 0.09 5.41 1.08
C GLY A 305 0.58 6.77 0.55
N PRO A 306 -0.23 7.54 -0.18
CA PRO A 306 0.12 8.89 -0.64
C PRO A 306 0.48 9.84 0.50
N ILE A 307 -0.28 9.84 1.60
CA ILE A 307 0.01 10.66 2.78
C ILE A 307 1.38 10.28 3.36
N ALA A 308 1.64 8.99 3.57
CA ALA A 308 2.90 8.51 4.12
C ALA A 308 4.11 8.87 3.23
N ARG A 309 3.97 8.75 1.91
CA ARG A 309 5.01 9.16 0.94
C ARG A 309 5.24 10.67 0.96
N GLY A 310 4.18 11.47 1.03
CA GLY A 310 4.28 12.93 1.13
C GLY A 310 4.99 13.37 2.41
N LEU A 311 4.69 12.76 3.53
CA LEU A 311 5.32 13.05 4.82
C LEU A 311 6.80 12.61 4.85
N ARG A 312 7.11 11.42 4.36
CA ARG A 312 8.47 10.86 4.40
C ARG A 312 9.40 11.41 3.32
N GLY A 313 8.87 11.71 2.14
CA GLY A 313 9.61 12.30 1.02
C GLY A 313 10.22 11.28 0.06
N ARG A 314 10.94 10.25 0.49
CA ARG A 314 11.62 9.26 -0.37
C ARG A 314 11.46 7.82 0.16
N GLY A 315 11.49 6.86 -0.75
CA GLY A 315 11.49 5.42 -0.49
C GLY A 315 10.12 4.81 -0.14
N PRO A 316 10.06 3.47 0.01
CA PRO A 316 8.85 2.78 0.40
C PRO A 316 8.48 3.15 1.83
N ALA A 317 7.29 3.75 1.99
CA ALA A 317 6.81 4.28 3.27
C ALA A 317 5.82 3.30 3.95
N LEU A 318 6.03 1.97 3.81
CA LEU A 318 5.07 0.95 4.27
C LEU A 318 4.76 1.07 5.78
N GLY A 319 5.78 1.12 6.64
CA GLY A 319 5.57 1.30 8.08
C GLY A 319 4.92 2.63 8.43
N THR A 320 5.30 3.71 7.73
CA THR A 320 4.64 5.02 7.91
C THR A 320 3.19 4.97 7.46
N ALA A 321 2.86 4.24 6.39
CA ALA A 321 1.48 4.08 5.92
C ALA A 321 0.62 3.28 6.92
N ALA A 322 1.18 2.28 7.58
CA ALA A 322 0.50 1.59 8.69
C ALA A 322 0.17 2.56 9.84
N LEU A 323 1.14 3.41 10.25
CA LEU A 323 0.90 4.42 11.28
C LEU A 323 -0.13 5.48 10.84
N VAL A 324 -0.09 5.92 9.58
CA VAL A 324 -1.10 6.85 9.03
C VAL A 324 -2.48 6.21 9.05
N GLY A 325 -2.61 4.95 8.60
CA GLY A 325 -3.89 4.23 8.64
C GLY A 325 -4.43 4.09 10.05
N ALA A 326 -3.58 3.72 11.02
CA ALA A 326 -3.95 3.64 12.44
C ALA A 326 -4.40 5.01 12.97
N ALA A 327 -3.64 6.08 12.73
CA ALA A 327 -4.00 7.43 13.16
C ALA A 327 -5.33 7.90 12.55
N VAL A 328 -5.54 7.64 11.26
CA VAL A 328 -6.79 8.01 10.56
C VAL A 328 -8.00 7.33 11.18
N ILE A 329 -7.93 5.99 11.45
CA ILE A 329 -9.07 5.29 12.04
C ILE A 329 -9.30 5.72 13.49
N VAL A 330 -8.26 5.90 14.30
CA VAL A 330 -8.40 6.37 15.69
C VAL A 330 -9.06 7.75 15.74
N VAL A 331 -8.61 8.68 14.90
CA VAL A 331 -9.20 10.03 14.83
C VAL A 331 -10.62 9.98 14.28
N ALA A 332 -10.88 9.18 13.23
CA ALA A 332 -12.21 9.04 12.65
C ALA A 332 -13.20 8.39 13.64
N ASP A 333 -12.76 7.41 14.43
CA ASP A 333 -13.59 6.79 15.46
C ASP A 333 -13.89 7.75 16.60
N LEU A 334 -12.92 8.55 17.01
CA LEU A 334 -13.12 9.61 18.01
C LEU A 334 -14.13 10.65 17.52
N VAL A 335 -14.01 11.09 16.26
CA VAL A 335 -14.97 12.01 15.63
C VAL A 335 -16.36 11.36 15.54
N ALA A 336 -16.46 10.10 15.13
CA ALA A 336 -17.72 9.36 15.04
C ALA A 336 -18.45 9.25 16.37
N GLN A 337 -17.70 9.09 17.46
CA GLN A 337 -18.27 8.97 18.81
C GLN A 337 -18.77 10.30 19.39
N HIS A 338 -18.17 11.44 19.02
CA HIS A 338 -18.36 12.71 19.73
C HIS A 338 -18.91 13.86 18.86
N LEU A 339 -18.84 13.75 17.51
CA LEU A 339 -19.27 14.83 16.63
C LEU A 339 -20.80 14.94 16.51
N VAL A 340 -21.50 13.82 16.67
CA VAL A 340 -22.97 13.77 16.57
C VAL A 340 -23.56 13.63 17.96
N PRO A 341 -24.15 14.68 18.54
CA PRO A 341 -24.83 14.60 19.82
C PRO A 341 -26.06 13.69 19.73
N GLY A 342 -26.24 12.78 20.70
CA GLY A 342 -27.40 11.91 20.78
C GLY A 342 -27.07 10.42 20.77
N ALA A 343 -28.09 9.57 20.65
CA ALA A 343 -27.97 8.11 20.76
C ALA A 343 -27.36 7.47 19.48
N PHE A 344 -27.29 8.18 18.36
CA PHE A 344 -26.80 7.65 17.10
C PHE A 344 -25.29 7.92 16.95
N GLN A 345 -24.51 6.83 16.96
CA GLN A 345 -23.06 6.89 16.64
C GLN A 345 -22.87 6.46 15.18
N PRO A 346 -22.46 7.39 14.28
CA PRO A 346 -22.24 7.03 12.89
C PRO A 346 -21.09 6.02 12.76
N PRO A 347 -21.18 5.04 11.83
CA PRO A 347 -20.08 4.15 11.53
C PRO A 347 -18.83 4.90 11.08
N VAL A 348 -17.64 4.43 11.50
CA VAL A 348 -16.34 5.06 11.17
C VAL A 348 -16.14 5.18 9.67
N GLY A 349 -16.63 4.21 8.88
CA GLY A 349 -16.53 4.21 7.43
C GLY A 349 -17.19 5.42 6.76
N LEU A 350 -18.25 5.98 7.36
CA LEU A 350 -18.89 7.20 6.89
C LEU A 350 -17.97 8.42 7.04
N ILE A 351 -17.31 8.54 8.20
CA ILE A 351 -16.39 9.64 8.49
C ILE A 351 -15.15 9.56 7.59
N THR A 352 -14.56 8.35 7.46
CA THR A 352 -13.40 8.15 6.59
C THR A 352 -13.74 8.33 5.12
N GLY A 353 -14.95 7.96 4.68
CA GLY A 353 -15.46 8.17 3.33
C GLY A 353 -15.57 9.66 2.99
N ALA A 354 -16.20 10.46 3.87
CA ALA A 354 -16.33 11.89 3.71
C ALA A 354 -14.95 12.60 3.69
N ALA A 355 -14.10 12.31 4.68
CA ALA A 355 -12.76 12.89 4.74
C ALA A 355 -11.87 12.46 3.56
N GLY A 356 -11.97 11.21 3.15
CA GLY A 356 -11.18 10.64 2.06
C GLY A 356 -11.53 11.22 0.69
N SER A 357 -12.80 11.57 0.44
CA SER A 357 -13.21 12.24 -0.79
C SER A 357 -12.56 13.62 -0.94
N VAL A 358 -12.42 14.37 0.15
CA VAL A 358 -11.71 15.65 0.17
C VAL A 358 -10.21 15.44 -0.11
N VAL A 359 -9.59 14.45 0.52
CA VAL A 359 -8.17 14.11 0.28
C VAL A 359 -7.94 13.72 -1.18
N LEU A 360 -8.84 12.94 -1.78
CA LEU A 360 -8.77 12.57 -3.20
C LEU A 360 -8.83 13.81 -4.10
N LEU A 361 -9.77 14.71 -3.84
CA LEU A 361 -9.90 15.95 -4.60
C LEU A 361 -8.62 16.80 -4.54
N VAL A 362 -8.03 16.94 -3.35
CA VAL A 362 -6.78 17.67 -3.16
C VAL A 362 -5.61 17.01 -3.91
N LEU A 363 -5.52 15.67 -3.88
CA LEU A 363 -4.48 14.94 -4.59
C LEU A 363 -4.62 15.08 -6.11
N LEU A 364 -5.83 15.06 -6.65
CA LEU A 364 -6.09 15.23 -8.08
C LEU A 364 -5.73 16.65 -8.54
N VAL A 365 -6.12 17.68 -7.80
CA VAL A 365 -5.80 19.08 -8.10
C VAL A 365 -4.30 19.34 -8.06
N ARG A 366 -3.59 18.79 -7.06
CA ARG A 366 -2.14 18.94 -6.94
C ARG A 366 -1.37 18.11 -7.99
N GLY A 367 -1.83 16.92 -8.31
CA GLY A 367 -1.25 16.06 -9.34
C GLY A 367 -1.37 16.65 -10.75
N GLY A 368 -2.47 17.34 -11.06
CA GLY A 368 -2.66 18.05 -12.33
C GLY A 368 -1.69 19.21 -12.54
N ARG A 369 -1.32 19.93 -11.47
CA ARG A 369 -0.36 21.06 -11.54
C ARG A 369 1.10 20.61 -11.73
N GLY A 370 1.50 19.43 -11.24
CA GLY A 370 2.87 18.89 -11.43
C GLY A 370 3.11 18.31 -12.82
N GLY A 371 2.08 17.80 -13.48
CA GLY A 371 2.18 17.17 -14.81
C GLY A 371 2.35 18.14 -15.98
N SER A 372 1.94 19.40 -15.85
CA SER A 372 2.11 20.43 -16.88
C SER A 372 3.53 21.03 -16.86
N ALA A 373 4.08 21.30 -15.67
CA ALA A 373 5.44 21.85 -15.52
C ALA A 373 6.54 20.86 -15.94
N GLY A 374 6.35 19.55 -15.69
CA GLY A 374 7.31 18.52 -16.10
C GLY A 374 7.31 18.23 -17.61
N ARG A 375 6.21 18.45 -18.31
CA ARG A 375 6.13 18.28 -19.77
C ARG A 375 6.80 19.43 -20.52
N THR A 376 6.62 20.66 -20.06
CA THR A 376 7.31 21.84 -20.63
C THR A 376 8.81 21.78 -20.41
N ALA A 377 9.29 21.37 -19.24
CA ALA A 377 10.72 21.19 -18.97
C ALA A 377 11.37 20.04 -19.77
N ARG A 378 10.66 18.92 -19.99
CA ARG A 378 11.14 17.84 -20.87
C ARG A 378 11.13 18.22 -22.35
N GLY A 379 10.14 18.97 -22.82
CA GLY A 379 10.10 19.52 -24.18
C GLY A 379 11.27 20.47 -24.45
N ALA A 380 11.59 21.35 -23.49
CA ALA A 380 12.73 22.25 -23.59
C ALA A 380 14.09 21.52 -23.53
N ALA A 381 14.23 20.49 -22.70
CA ALA A 381 15.46 19.68 -22.61
C ALA A 381 15.68 18.80 -23.85
N THR A 382 14.61 18.37 -24.53
CA THR A 382 14.72 17.61 -25.79
C THR A 382 15.07 18.50 -26.95
N ALA A 383 14.65 19.78 -26.96
CA ALA A 383 15.03 20.78 -27.94
C ALA A 383 16.47 21.28 -27.77
N ALA A 384 17.08 21.16 -26.60
CA ALA A 384 18.45 21.59 -26.30
C ALA A 384 19.50 20.47 -26.40
N ARG A 385 19.16 19.27 -26.94
CA ARG A 385 20.17 18.26 -27.21
C ARG A 385 21.06 18.75 -28.37
N PRO A 386 22.36 18.95 -28.14
CA PRO A 386 23.30 19.21 -29.27
C PRO A 386 23.19 18.01 -30.20
N ALA A 387 23.11 18.32 -31.51
CA ALA A 387 23.13 17.30 -32.56
C ALA A 387 24.36 16.41 -32.34
N VAL A 388 24.14 15.13 -32.10
CA VAL A 388 25.23 14.16 -32.09
C VAL A 388 25.81 14.18 -33.47
N PRO A 389 27.13 14.47 -33.64
CA PRO A 389 27.76 14.49 -34.97
C PRO A 389 27.51 13.11 -35.59
N ALA A 390 27.01 13.12 -36.82
CA ALA A 390 26.76 11.91 -37.59
C ALA A 390 28.03 11.07 -37.61
N VAL A 391 27.94 9.83 -37.12
CA VAL A 391 29.04 8.86 -37.28
C VAL A 391 29.25 8.70 -38.80
N PRO A 392 30.47 8.94 -39.32
CA PRO A 392 30.72 8.78 -40.74
C PRO A 392 30.34 7.35 -41.14
N ALA A 393 29.54 7.22 -42.21
CA ALA A 393 29.16 5.94 -42.77
C ALA A 393 30.42 5.11 -43.05
N VAL A 394 30.47 3.91 -42.49
CA VAL A 394 31.50 2.92 -42.82
C VAL A 394 31.36 2.65 -44.32
N PRO A 395 32.43 2.85 -45.12
CA PRO A 395 32.33 2.57 -46.54
C PRO A 395 31.99 1.10 -46.77
N ALA A 396 30.99 0.85 -47.62
CA ALA A 396 30.57 -0.49 -48.00
C ALA A 396 31.77 -1.25 -48.55
N VAL A 397 32.01 -2.44 -48.06
CA VAL A 397 33.00 -3.37 -48.61
C VAL A 397 32.49 -3.80 -49.99
N PRO A 398 33.24 -3.51 -51.09
CA PRO A 398 32.82 -3.98 -52.40
C PRO A 398 33.13 -5.47 -52.52
N GLY A 399 32.10 -6.27 -52.86
CA GLY A 399 32.30 -7.61 -53.40
C GLY A 399 31.80 -8.76 -52.55
N GLU A 400 30.47 -8.97 -52.52
CA GLU A 400 29.91 -10.32 -52.52
C GLU A 400 28.71 -10.30 -53.48
N ASP A 401 28.98 -10.87 -54.66
CA ASP A 401 28.04 -11.13 -55.73
C ASP A 401 27.11 -12.31 -55.31
N PRO A 402 25.80 -12.22 -55.37
CA PRO A 402 24.95 -13.37 -55.13
C PRO A 402 25.01 -14.28 -56.34
N ARG A 403 25.53 -15.47 -56.19
CA ARG A 403 25.43 -16.54 -57.19
C ARG A 403 24.05 -17.20 -57.15
N PRO A 404 23.63 -17.76 -58.28
CA PRO A 404 22.28 -18.14 -58.61
C PRO A 404 21.66 -19.27 -57.77
#